data_3b414650e3d7348e8c71b5b6a0bd2e28
#
_entry.id   3b414650e3d7348e8c71b5b6a0bd2e28
#
_cell.length_a   1.000
_cell.length_b   1.000
_cell.length_c   1.000
_cell.angle_alpha   90.00
_cell.angle_beta   90.00
_cell.angle_gamma   90.00
#
_symmetry.space_group_name_H-M   'P 1'
#
loop_
_entity.id
_entity.type
_entity.pdbx_description
1 polymer ?
#
loop_
_entity_poly.entity_id
_entity_poly.type
_entity_poly.pdbx_seq_one_letter_code
_entity_poly.pdbx_strand_id
1 'polypeptide(L)' 'MPNLTKKQKEVLDFITQFIQTNSYAPSYREIAEYFGLSSTATVHEHVRSLEDKGLITSSHNAARSLEIVHQEHFSKSI' A
#
# COMPACT_ATOMS: atom_id res chain seq x y z
N MET A 1 12.33 5.65 11.61
CA MET A 1 11.21 5.70 10.66
C MET A 1 11.70 5.50 9.25
N PRO A 2 11.02 4.68 8.47
CA PRO A 2 11.43 4.55 7.07
C PRO A 2 11.24 5.86 6.34
N ASN A 3 12.16 6.14 5.43
CA ASN A 3 12.06 7.32 4.59
C ASN A 3 11.20 6.99 3.39
N LEU A 4 10.13 7.75 3.22
CA LEU A 4 9.24 7.57 2.08
C LEU A 4 9.42 8.72 1.11
N THR A 5 9.46 8.41 -0.19
CA THR A 5 9.34 9.46 -1.18
C THR A 5 7.91 9.99 -1.13
N LYS A 6 7.71 11.18 -1.70
CA LYS A 6 6.38 11.76 -1.74
C LYS A 6 5.39 10.82 -2.43
N LYS A 7 5.80 10.22 -3.53
CA LYS A 7 4.91 9.31 -4.27
C LYS A 7 4.61 8.06 -3.46
N GLN A 8 5.60 7.50 -2.78
CA GLN A 8 5.38 6.32 -1.96
C GLN A 8 4.37 6.62 -0.85
N LYS A 9 4.49 7.80 -0.22
CA LYS A 9 3.55 8.19 0.81
C LYS A 9 2.15 8.35 0.23
N GLU A 10 2.03 8.93 -0.96
CA GLU A 10 0.73 9.09 -1.59
C GLU A 10 0.08 7.73 -1.88
N VAL A 11 0.86 6.78 -2.35
CA VAL A 11 0.35 5.45 -2.62
C VAL A 11 -0.10 4.78 -1.34
N LEU A 12 0.71 4.88 -0.29
CA LEU A 12 0.35 4.30 1.01
C LEU A 12 -0.93 4.92 1.56
N ASP A 13 -1.05 6.24 1.47
CA ASP A 13 -2.24 6.94 1.95
C ASP A 13 -3.48 6.51 1.17
N PHE A 14 -3.35 6.37 -0.14
CA PHE A 14 -4.47 5.93 -0.97
C PHE A 14 -4.94 4.53 -0.56
N ILE A 15 -3.99 3.61 -0.40
CA ILE A 15 -4.32 2.24 -0.02
C ILE A 15 -5.01 2.23 1.34
N THR A 16 -4.47 2.98 2.29
CA THR A 16 -5.03 3.04 3.64
C THR A 16 -6.47 3.54 3.61
N GLN A 17 -6.71 4.65 2.91
CA GLN A 17 -8.04 5.21 2.83
C GLN A 17 -9.00 4.30 2.08
N PHE A 18 -8.52 3.67 1.03
CA PHE A 18 -9.37 2.75 0.27
C PHE A 18 -9.87 1.61 1.16
N ILE A 19 -8.95 1.03 1.94
CA ILE A 19 -9.33 -0.06 2.84
C ILE A 19 -10.32 0.43 3.89
N GLN A 20 -10.09 1.62 4.45
CA GLN A 20 -10.99 2.18 5.47
C GLN A 20 -12.38 2.44 4.92
N THR A 21 -12.47 2.87 3.66
CA THR A 21 -13.74 3.22 3.06
C THR A 21 -14.49 1.98 2.56
N ASN A 22 -13.79 1.02 1.99
CA ASN A 22 -14.42 -0.08 1.27
C ASN A 22 -14.34 -1.42 2.00
N SER A 23 -13.54 -1.53 3.03
CA SER A 23 -13.34 -2.76 3.81
C SER A 23 -12.62 -3.86 3.01
N TYR A 24 -12.01 -3.49 1.91
CA TYR A 24 -11.13 -4.41 1.16
C TYR A 24 -10.07 -3.56 0.47
N ALA A 25 -8.98 -4.21 0.05
CA ALA A 25 -7.86 -3.50 -0.53
C ALA A 25 -8.10 -3.18 -2.00
N PRO A 26 -7.45 -2.12 -2.52
CA PRO A 26 -7.54 -1.84 -3.95
C PRO A 26 -6.72 -2.85 -4.75
N SER A 27 -7.12 -3.08 -5.99
CA SER A 27 -6.28 -3.81 -6.93
C SER A 27 -5.18 -2.89 -7.44
N TYR A 28 -4.14 -3.47 -8.02
CA TYR A 28 -3.07 -2.67 -8.61
C TYR A 28 -3.59 -1.80 -9.74
N ARG A 29 -4.57 -2.32 -10.49
CA ARG A 29 -5.18 -1.55 -11.56
C ARG A 29 -5.92 -0.32 -11.01
N GLU A 30 -6.63 -0.51 -9.92
CA GLU A 30 -7.34 0.61 -9.30
C GLU A 30 -6.39 1.68 -8.82
N ILE A 31 -5.25 1.26 -8.25
CA ILE A 31 -4.24 2.21 -7.83
C ILE A 31 -3.69 2.97 -9.04
N ALA A 32 -3.38 2.25 -10.12
CA ALA A 32 -2.87 2.89 -11.33
C ALA A 32 -3.86 3.90 -11.88
N GLU A 33 -5.13 3.54 -11.91
CA GLU A 33 -6.16 4.44 -12.42
C GLU A 33 -6.27 5.70 -11.57
N TYR A 34 -6.20 5.54 -10.26
CA TYR A 34 -6.29 6.70 -9.38
C TYR A 34 -5.16 7.68 -9.64
N PHE A 35 -3.96 7.19 -9.89
CA PHE A 35 -2.80 8.05 -10.10
C PHE A 35 -2.57 8.40 -11.57
N GLY A 36 -3.47 7.99 -12.46
CA GLY A 36 -3.35 8.33 -13.87
C GLY A 36 -2.23 7.62 -14.59
N LEU A 37 -1.86 6.42 -14.13
CA LEU A 37 -0.78 5.65 -14.72
C LEU A 37 -1.32 4.74 -15.81
N SER A 38 -0.54 4.59 -16.88
CA SER A 38 -0.97 3.79 -18.02
C SER A 38 -0.72 2.30 -17.83
N SER A 39 0.06 1.93 -16.81
CA SER A 39 0.31 0.52 -16.54
C SER A 39 0.47 0.31 -15.04
N THR A 40 0.37 -0.95 -14.63
CA THR A 40 0.54 -1.29 -13.22
C THR A 40 1.99 -1.48 -12.82
N ALA A 41 2.93 -1.39 -13.78
CA ALA A 41 4.35 -1.63 -13.47
C ALA A 41 4.86 -0.67 -12.39
N THR A 42 4.51 0.60 -12.50
CA THR A 42 4.93 1.60 -11.52
C THR A 42 4.30 1.33 -10.16
N VAL A 43 3.04 0.87 -10.15
CA VAL A 43 2.37 0.51 -8.91
C VAL A 43 3.13 -0.64 -8.23
N HIS A 44 3.52 -1.65 -9.00
CA HIS A 44 4.29 -2.77 -8.45
C HIS A 44 5.58 -2.28 -7.79
N GLU A 45 6.26 -1.33 -8.41
CA GLU A 45 7.48 -0.79 -7.85
C GLU A 45 7.24 -0.07 -6.53
N HIS A 46 6.20 0.75 -6.49
CA HIS A 46 5.89 1.47 -5.25
C HIS A 46 5.45 0.51 -4.14
N VAL A 47 4.62 -0.45 -4.47
CA VAL A 47 4.16 -1.44 -3.49
C VAL A 47 5.35 -2.24 -2.96
N ARG A 48 6.25 -2.66 -3.85
CA ARG A 48 7.41 -3.40 -3.41
C ARG A 48 8.29 -2.59 -2.47
N SER A 49 8.48 -1.31 -2.78
CA SER A 49 9.25 -0.44 -1.89
C SER A 49 8.60 -0.33 -0.52
N LEU A 50 7.28 -0.22 -0.48
CA LEU A 50 6.56 -0.14 0.79
C LEU A 50 6.64 -1.45 1.56
N GLU A 51 6.60 -2.58 0.85
CA GLU A 51 6.79 -3.88 1.49
C GLU A 51 8.18 -4.01 2.09
N ASP A 52 9.19 -3.58 1.33
CA ASP A 52 10.57 -3.63 1.81
C ASP A 52 10.78 -2.80 3.06
N LYS A 53 9.99 -1.74 3.21
CA LYS A 53 10.05 -0.88 4.39
C LYS A 53 9.18 -1.38 5.53
N GLY A 54 8.48 -2.49 5.33
CA GLY A 54 7.66 -3.09 6.36
C GLY A 54 6.36 -2.37 6.63
N LEU A 55 5.87 -1.58 5.68
CA LEU A 55 4.66 -0.79 5.88
C LEU A 55 3.42 -1.47 5.35
N ILE A 56 3.56 -2.37 4.39
CA ILE A 56 2.44 -3.13 3.86
C ILE A 56 2.90 -4.55 3.57
N THR A 57 1.94 -5.44 3.45
CA THR A 57 2.18 -6.80 2.98
C THR A 57 1.23 -7.11 1.84
N SER A 58 1.57 -8.11 1.05
CA SER A 58 0.70 -8.55 -0.02
C SER A 58 0.87 -10.05 -0.24
N SER A 59 -0.16 -10.65 -0.83
CA SER A 59 -0.10 -12.03 -1.27
C SER A 59 -0.01 -12.04 -2.78
N HIS A 60 1.02 -12.66 -3.32
CA HIS A 60 1.25 -12.63 -4.77
C HIS A 60 0.23 -13.45 -5.54
N ASN A 61 -0.53 -14.29 -4.86
CA ASN A 61 -1.48 -15.19 -5.52
C ASN A 61 -2.92 -14.70 -5.50
N ALA A 62 -3.17 -13.52 -4.95
CA ALA A 62 -4.54 -13.05 -4.80
C ALA A 62 -4.62 -11.57 -5.13
N ALA A 63 -5.67 -11.20 -5.88
CA ALA A 63 -5.99 -9.80 -6.08
C ALA A 63 -6.49 -9.23 -4.76
N ARG A 64 -6.33 -7.91 -4.59
CA ARG A 64 -6.84 -7.21 -3.42
C ARG A 64 -6.28 -7.76 -2.12
N SER A 65 -5.01 -8.15 -2.14
CA SER A 65 -4.38 -8.79 -0.98
C SER A 65 -3.51 -7.83 -0.17
N LEU A 66 -3.49 -6.55 -0.51
CA LEU A 66 -2.66 -5.60 0.21
C LEU A 66 -3.19 -5.37 1.61
N GLU A 67 -2.30 -5.37 2.58
CA GLU A 67 -2.66 -5.10 3.98
C GLU A 67 -1.67 -4.10 4.55
N ILE A 68 -2.19 -3.23 5.39
CA ILE A 68 -1.36 -2.23 6.07
C ILE A 68 -0.79 -2.85 7.34
N VAL A 69 0.50 -2.69 7.53
CA VAL A 69 1.14 -3.10 8.78
C VAL A 69 0.96 -1.97 9.79
N HIS A 70 0.28 -2.27 10.89
CA HIS A 70 -0.01 -1.26 11.90
C HIS A 70 1.08 -1.29 12.96
N GLN A 71 1.98 -0.34 12.90
CA GLN A 71 3.13 -0.33 13.78
C GLN A 71 2.82 0.18 15.18
N GLU A 72 1.71 0.84 15.34
CA GLU A 72 1.32 1.30 16.67
C GLU A 72 1.07 0.16 17.65
N HIS A 73 0.96 -1.06 17.15
CA HIS A 73 0.89 -2.22 18.03
C HIS A 73 2.07 -2.30 18.96
N PHE A 74 3.22 -1.90 18.47
CA PHE A 74 4.44 -2.02 19.26
C PHE A 74 4.43 -1.07 20.42
N SER A 75 3.85 0.10 20.24
CA SER A 75 3.73 1.06 21.32
C SER A 75 2.81 0.55 22.40
N LYS A 76 1.77 -0.12 22.01
CA LYS A 76 0.74 -0.55 22.95
C LYS A 76 1.16 -1.73 23.78
N SER A 77 2.15 -2.43 23.34
CA SER A 77 2.58 -3.61 24.05
C SER A 77 3.42 -3.26 25.30
N ILE A 78 3.70 -2.03 25.50
CA ILE A 78 4.41 -1.59 26.67
C ILE A 78 3.48 -1.56 27.91
#